data_0097f51c4a3df698ca9bb317e9d260d0
#
_entry.id   0097f51c4a3df698ca9bb317e9d260d0
#
_cell.length_a   1.000
_cell.length_b   1.000
_cell.length_c   1.000
_cell.angle_alpha   90.00
_cell.angle_beta   90.00
_cell.angle_gamma   90.00
#
_symmetry.space_group_name_H-M   'P 1'
#
loop_
_entity.id
_entity.type
_entity.pdbx_description
1 polymer ?
#
loop_
_entity_poly.entity_id
_entity_poly.type
_entity_poly.pdbx_seq_one_letter_code
_entity_poly.pdbx_strand_id
1 'polypeptide(L)'
;MSRKNLNGVHIPHRKNTAGMQAIKMPPPATVTIPMSMHIGKPANCIVAVGDHVNVGQMIGELGGFVSSPVFASVSGTVKKIVPMLQFMGATCQAVVIESDGQMTVADTVKAPEITDYASFINAVRDSGVVGLGGATFPTAVKLDVKDTSRIQEIIINGAECEGYITSDHRTMLDRTDEVVEGCRLLEKWLDVKKIIIAIEDNKPDCIEKMKAAAANDEHVEVRALPCMYPQGGEKVLIYHTTGKIMPEGKLPIDVGSVVMNVTSVATLAHYCTTGMPLVEKCITVDGSAIKEPKNVIAPIGTACKEVIDFAGGFGCEPKKLVMGGPMMGVAQYDLDAPVAKGTSAILAFNEKDARPVTPTACIRCGGCIDHCPMNLMPVEIERAYEKNDAEALKALKVGLCIECGCCAFQCPAHRPLVQVNKLSKTLVRDYDNRMKTLKEAGK
;
A
#
# COMPACT_ATOMS: atom_id res chain seq x y z
N MET A 1 -2.93 24.16 22.73
CA MET A 1 -1.49 23.99 22.44
C MET A 1 -1.36 23.50 21.01
N SER A 2 -0.56 24.19 20.16
CA SER A 2 -0.27 23.67 18.82
C SER A 2 0.47 22.35 18.95
N ARG A 3 0.03 21.33 18.18
CA ARG A 3 0.70 20.02 18.16
C ARG A 3 2.11 20.21 17.59
N LYS A 4 3.11 19.62 18.23
CA LYS A 4 4.47 19.64 17.69
C LYS A 4 4.48 18.73 16.44
N ASN A 5 4.96 19.24 15.31
CA ASN A 5 5.17 18.39 14.14
C ASN A 5 6.20 17.30 14.46
N LEU A 6 5.95 16.09 13.98
CA LEU A 6 6.94 15.03 14.03
C LEU A 6 8.09 15.35 13.07
N ASN A 7 9.25 14.75 13.35
CA ASN A 7 10.39 14.81 12.45
C ASN A 7 10.04 14.13 11.11
N GLY A 8 10.72 14.54 10.05
CA GLY A 8 10.50 14.03 8.71
C GLY A 8 11.43 14.71 7.71
N VAL A 9 11.17 14.56 6.43
CA VAL A 9 11.97 15.15 5.36
C VAL A 9 11.08 15.79 4.30
N HIS A 10 11.58 16.85 3.65
CA HIS A 10 10.98 17.39 2.45
C HIS A 10 11.61 16.71 1.24
N ILE A 11 10.83 15.94 0.50
CA ILE A 11 11.28 15.26 -0.72
C ILE A 11 10.80 16.03 -1.97
N PRO A 12 11.51 15.94 -3.09
CA PRO A 12 11.03 16.49 -4.37
C PRO A 12 9.74 15.79 -4.78
N HIS A 13 8.65 16.55 -4.92
CA HIS A 13 7.33 15.98 -5.18
C HIS A 13 7.20 15.37 -6.56
N ARG A 14 7.64 16.06 -7.61
CA ARG A 14 7.61 15.59 -9.02
C ARG A 14 6.27 14.93 -9.41
N LYS A 15 5.15 15.55 -9.02
CA LYS A 15 3.78 15.07 -9.27
C LYS A 15 3.33 15.40 -10.71
N ASN A 16 4.08 14.93 -11.70
CA ASN A 16 3.90 15.32 -13.12
C ASN A 16 2.51 14.95 -13.65
N THR A 17 1.90 13.88 -13.14
CA THR A 17 0.63 13.32 -13.59
C THR A 17 -0.59 13.77 -12.76
N ALA A 18 -0.42 14.67 -11.78
CA ALA A 18 -1.50 15.10 -10.87
C ALA A 18 -2.72 15.67 -11.61
N GLY A 19 -2.47 16.56 -12.59
CA GLY A 19 -3.52 17.17 -13.41
C GLY A 19 -4.06 16.28 -14.55
N MET A 20 -3.56 15.05 -14.70
CA MET A 20 -3.92 14.15 -15.80
C MET A 20 -4.94 13.12 -15.32
N GLN A 21 -6.10 13.05 -15.96
CA GLN A 21 -7.10 12.03 -15.68
C GLN A 21 -6.51 10.62 -15.89
N ALA A 22 -6.91 9.67 -15.04
CA ALA A 22 -6.48 8.29 -15.18
C ALA A 22 -7.10 7.66 -16.45
N ILE A 23 -6.30 6.93 -17.22
CA ILE A 23 -6.70 6.31 -18.48
C ILE A 23 -6.75 4.80 -18.30
N LYS A 24 -7.90 4.19 -18.66
CA LYS A 24 -8.04 2.73 -18.65
C LYS A 24 -7.30 2.15 -19.87
N MET A 25 -6.37 1.23 -19.60
CA MET A 25 -5.70 0.51 -20.67
C MET A 25 -6.60 -0.58 -21.26
N PRO A 26 -6.41 -0.97 -22.53
CA PRO A 26 -7.10 -2.12 -23.10
C PRO A 26 -6.68 -3.40 -22.33
N PRO A 27 -7.53 -4.46 -22.36
CA PRO A 27 -7.17 -5.72 -21.73
C PRO A 27 -5.86 -6.28 -22.32
N PRO A 28 -4.90 -6.69 -21.49
CA PRO A 28 -3.67 -7.32 -21.95
C PRO A 28 -3.97 -8.70 -22.55
N ALA A 29 -3.10 -9.19 -23.44
CA ALA A 29 -3.23 -10.53 -24.00
C ALA A 29 -3.09 -11.63 -22.93
N THR A 30 -2.33 -11.37 -21.87
CA THR A 30 -2.09 -12.32 -20.79
C THR A 30 -1.96 -11.58 -19.47
N VAL A 31 -2.52 -12.15 -18.41
CA VAL A 31 -2.27 -11.69 -17.03
C VAL A 31 -1.66 -12.81 -16.20
N THR A 32 -0.75 -12.46 -15.30
CA THR A 32 -0.18 -13.36 -14.29
C THR A 32 -0.61 -12.90 -12.91
N ILE A 33 -1.52 -13.61 -12.26
CA ILE A 33 -2.15 -13.20 -11.01
C ILE A 33 -1.58 -14.01 -9.84
N PRO A 34 -0.74 -13.40 -8.98
CA PRO A 34 -0.18 -14.10 -7.82
C PRO A 34 -1.24 -14.39 -6.76
N MET A 35 -1.17 -15.56 -6.13
CA MET A 35 -2.04 -15.91 -5.01
C MET A 35 -1.63 -15.20 -3.69
N SER A 36 -0.52 -14.50 -3.67
CA SER A 36 -0.04 -13.72 -2.53
C SER A 36 0.18 -12.27 -2.92
N MET A 37 -0.86 -11.45 -2.78
CA MET A 37 -0.83 -10.00 -3.04
C MET A 37 -1.22 -9.19 -1.78
N HIS A 38 -1.07 -9.81 -0.59
CA HIS A 38 -1.47 -9.24 0.70
C HIS A 38 -0.60 -9.80 1.83
N ILE A 39 -0.60 -9.13 2.96
CA ILE A 39 0.03 -9.63 4.18
C ILE A 39 -0.78 -10.81 4.71
N GLY A 40 -0.10 -11.85 5.18
CA GLY A 40 -0.70 -13.04 5.75
C GLY A 40 -0.48 -14.29 4.89
N LYS A 41 -1.37 -15.27 5.02
CA LYS A 41 -1.26 -16.53 4.29
C LYS A 41 -1.73 -16.35 2.84
N PRO A 42 -0.98 -16.81 1.83
CA PRO A 42 -1.42 -16.76 0.43
C PRO A 42 -2.82 -17.35 0.24
N ALA A 43 -3.56 -16.86 -0.73
CA ALA A 43 -4.83 -17.47 -1.14
C ALA A 43 -4.58 -18.89 -1.71
N ASN A 44 -5.54 -19.79 -1.50
CA ASN A 44 -5.51 -21.11 -2.10
C ASN A 44 -6.07 -21.01 -3.53
N CYS A 45 -5.31 -21.43 -4.53
CA CYS A 45 -5.79 -21.48 -5.91
C CYS A 45 -6.93 -22.52 -6.04
N ILE A 46 -8.07 -22.10 -6.62
CA ILE A 46 -9.26 -22.94 -6.79
C ILE A 46 -9.62 -23.23 -8.25
N VAL A 47 -8.77 -22.83 -9.19
CA VAL A 47 -8.93 -23.08 -10.63
C VAL A 47 -7.86 -24.03 -11.15
N ALA A 48 -8.14 -24.68 -12.28
CA ALA A 48 -7.24 -25.62 -12.96
C ALA A 48 -6.85 -25.10 -14.35
N VAL A 49 -5.75 -25.64 -14.88
CA VAL A 49 -5.35 -25.37 -16.28
C VAL A 49 -6.41 -25.88 -17.22
N GLY A 50 -6.84 -25.02 -18.15
CA GLY A 50 -7.92 -25.28 -19.09
C GLY A 50 -9.26 -24.67 -18.69
N ASP A 51 -9.43 -24.23 -17.44
CA ASP A 51 -10.67 -23.55 -17.02
C ASP A 51 -10.83 -22.22 -17.75
N HIS A 52 -12.06 -21.93 -18.16
CA HIS A 52 -12.45 -20.59 -18.60
C HIS A 52 -12.93 -19.78 -17.39
N VAL A 53 -12.45 -18.56 -17.24
CA VAL A 53 -12.81 -17.65 -16.16
C VAL A 53 -13.30 -16.31 -16.70
N ASN A 54 -14.19 -15.66 -15.96
CA ASN A 54 -14.75 -14.35 -16.30
C ASN A 54 -14.24 -13.29 -15.31
N VAL A 55 -14.31 -12.01 -15.70
CA VAL A 55 -13.89 -10.87 -14.85
C VAL A 55 -14.68 -10.87 -13.54
N GLY A 56 -13.98 -10.78 -12.41
CA GLY A 56 -14.58 -10.80 -11.08
C GLY A 56 -14.87 -12.20 -10.54
N GLN A 57 -14.62 -13.27 -11.30
CA GLN A 57 -14.70 -14.63 -10.80
C GLN A 57 -13.57 -14.89 -9.80
N MET A 58 -13.90 -15.49 -8.65
CA MET A 58 -12.90 -15.90 -7.67
C MET A 58 -12.03 -17.03 -8.23
N ILE A 59 -10.72 -16.84 -8.21
CA ILE A 59 -9.71 -17.83 -8.62
C ILE A 59 -8.80 -18.26 -7.48
N GLY A 60 -8.87 -17.56 -6.34
CA GLY A 60 -8.17 -17.90 -5.12
C GLY A 60 -9.02 -17.57 -3.90
N GLU A 61 -9.29 -18.59 -3.07
CA GLU A 61 -10.01 -18.45 -1.82
C GLU A 61 -9.07 -18.14 -0.64
N LEU A 62 -9.63 -17.76 0.50
CA LEU A 62 -8.85 -17.44 1.70
C LEU A 62 -7.95 -18.60 2.13
N GLY A 63 -6.65 -18.35 2.27
CA GLY A 63 -5.70 -19.33 2.78
C GLY A 63 -5.65 -19.43 4.31
N GLY A 64 -6.27 -18.48 5.03
CA GLY A 64 -6.28 -18.44 6.49
C GLY A 64 -7.01 -17.21 7.03
N PHE A 65 -6.92 -16.95 8.34
CA PHE A 65 -7.60 -15.82 8.97
C PHE A 65 -7.11 -14.47 8.43
N VAL A 66 -5.78 -14.27 8.35
CA VAL A 66 -5.19 -13.11 7.68
C VAL A 66 -4.91 -13.52 6.25
N SER A 67 -5.84 -13.26 5.36
CA SER A 67 -5.79 -13.57 3.93
C SER A 67 -6.81 -12.70 3.20
N SER A 68 -6.74 -12.68 1.86
CA SER A 68 -7.69 -11.97 1.00
C SER A 68 -7.96 -12.79 -0.27
N PRO A 69 -9.20 -12.91 -0.74
CA PRO A 69 -9.51 -13.63 -1.97
C PRO A 69 -8.87 -12.95 -3.18
N VAL A 70 -8.69 -13.72 -4.24
CA VAL A 70 -8.09 -13.29 -5.50
C VAL A 70 -9.06 -13.56 -6.64
N PHE A 71 -9.20 -12.63 -7.55
CA PHE A 71 -10.18 -12.65 -8.64
C PHE A 71 -9.51 -12.57 -10.00
N ALA A 72 -10.15 -13.13 -11.02
CA ALA A 72 -9.74 -12.95 -12.40
C ALA A 72 -9.99 -11.50 -12.83
N SER A 73 -8.97 -10.87 -13.38
CA SER A 73 -9.01 -9.48 -13.83
C SER A 73 -9.35 -9.34 -15.32
N VAL A 74 -9.33 -10.44 -16.05
CA VAL A 74 -9.73 -10.56 -17.46
C VAL A 74 -10.60 -11.79 -17.63
N SER A 75 -11.42 -11.85 -18.70
CA SER A 75 -12.03 -13.09 -19.15
C SER A 75 -11.07 -13.84 -20.07
N GLY A 76 -11.09 -15.19 -19.99
CA GLY A 76 -10.20 -16.01 -20.80
C GLY A 76 -9.91 -17.38 -20.20
N THR A 77 -8.87 -18.04 -20.66
CA THR A 77 -8.51 -19.42 -20.29
C THR A 77 -7.29 -19.47 -19.40
N VAL A 78 -7.35 -20.21 -18.32
CA VAL A 78 -6.20 -20.51 -17.44
C VAL A 78 -5.22 -21.40 -18.23
N LYS A 79 -4.07 -20.85 -18.58
CA LYS A 79 -3.04 -21.56 -19.38
C LYS A 79 -2.03 -22.29 -18.51
N LYS A 80 -1.67 -21.70 -17.38
CA LYS A 80 -0.64 -22.26 -16.48
C LYS A 80 -0.93 -21.87 -15.03
N ILE A 81 -0.49 -22.68 -14.11
CA ILE A 81 -0.34 -22.34 -12.69
C ILE A 81 1.13 -22.59 -12.36
N VAL A 82 1.86 -21.53 -12.03
CA VAL A 82 3.32 -21.55 -11.91
C VAL A 82 3.78 -21.04 -10.55
N PRO A 83 4.91 -21.54 -10.02
CA PRO A 83 5.56 -20.91 -8.89
C PRO A 83 6.13 -19.54 -9.33
N MET A 84 5.89 -18.52 -8.53
CA MET A 84 6.37 -17.17 -8.77
C MET A 84 7.15 -16.67 -7.56
N LEU A 85 8.36 -16.18 -7.79
CA LEU A 85 9.17 -15.51 -6.77
C LEU A 85 8.63 -14.10 -6.55
N GLN A 86 8.33 -13.78 -5.30
CA GLN A 86 7.96 -12.42 -4.88
C GLN A 86 9.20 -11.62 -4.49
N PHE A 87 9.09 -10.28 -4.54
CA PHE A 87 10.22 -9.40 -4.21
C PHE A 87 10.69 -9.47 -2.74
N MET A 88 9.95 -10.12 -1.86
CA MET A 88 10.38 -10.43 -0.49
C MET A 88 11.10 -11.78 -0.38
N GLY A 89 11.36 -12.44 -1.50
CA GLY A 89 12.05 -13.73 -1.56
C GLY A 89 11.18 -14.96 -1.29
N ALA A 90 9.91 -14.79 -0.94
CA ALA A 90 8.96 -15.88 -0.81
C ALA A 90 8.45 -16.35 -2.18
N THR A 91 8.08 -17.63 -2.30
CA THR A 91 7.45 -18.19 -3.50
C THR A 91 5.96 -18.38 -3.26
N CYS A 92 5.12 -18.02 -4.22
CA CYS A 92 3.70 -18.32 -4.22
C CYS A 92 3.28 -18.91 -5.57
N GLN A 93 2.07 -19.49 -5.62
CA GLN A 93 1.47 -19.85 -6.92
C GLN A 93 0.99 -18.58 -7.62
N ALA A 94 1.07 -18.56 -8.95
CA ALA A 94 0.46 -17.55 -9.80
C ALA A 94 -0.34 -18.22 -10.91
N VAL A 95 -1.54 -17.69 -11.18
CA VAL A 95 -2.43 -18.14 -12.26
C VAL A 95 -2.18 -17.28 -13.48
N VAL A 96 -1.83 -17.93 -14.60
CA VAL A 96 -1.63 -17.28 -15.91
C VAL A 96 -2.89 -17.47 -16.74
N ILE A 97 -3.55 -16.36 -17.09
CA ILE A 97 -4.78 -16.35 -17.89
C ILE A 97 -4.47 -15.71 -19.25
N GLU A 98 -4.74 -16.43 -20.33
CA GLU A 98 -4.76 -15.86 -21.67
C GLU A 98 -6.13 -15.23 -21.90
N SER A 99 -6.14 -13.91 -22.10
CA SER A 99 -7.36 -13.14 -22.27
C SER A 99 -8.02 -13.44 -23.62
N ASP A 100 -9.34 -13.51 -23.65
CA ASP A 100 -10.13 -13.55 -24.88
C ASP A 100 -10.45 -12.14 -25.43
N GLY A 101 -10.02 -11.09 -24.72
CA GLY A 101 -10.24 -9.69 -25.07
C GLY A 101 -11.67 -9.19 -24.88
N GLN A 102 -12.61 -10.04 -24.45
CA GLN A 102 -14.03 -9.69 -24.37
C GLN A 102 -14.40 -9.02 -23.05
N MET A 103 -13.61 -9.26 -21.99
CA MET A 103 -13.86 -8.74 -20.62
C MET A 103 -15.25 -9.12 -20.10
N THR A 104 -15.72 -10.32 -20.43
CA THR A 104 -16.99 -10.84 -19.95
C THR A 104 -17.00 -10.91 -18.43
N VAL A 105 -17.99 -10.27 -17.81
CA VAL A 105 -18.15 -10.24 -16.34
C VAL A 105 -18.82 -11.53 -15.89
N ALA A 106 -18.36 -12.06 -14.74
CA ALA A 106 -18.94 -13.27 -14.16
C ALA A 106 -20.37 -13.03 -13.64
N ASP A 107 -21.25 -14.00 -13.80
CA ASP A 107 -22.64 -13.94 -13.32
C ASP A 107 -22.76 -13.81 -11.80
N THR A 108 -21.69 -14.15 -11.09
CA THR A 108 -21.58 -14.01 -9.64
C THR A 108 -21.32 -12.58 -9.17
N VAL A 109 -20.97 -11.67 -10.08
CA VAL A 109 -20.75 -10.25 -9.78
C VAL A 109 -22.10 -9.56 -9.62
N LYS A 110 -22.51 -9.40 -8.36
CA LYS A 110 -23.77 -8.75 -7.95
C LYS A 110 -23.53 -7.99 -6.66
N ALA A 111 -24.17 -6.82 -6.54
CA ALA A 111 -24.12 -6.04 -5.32
C ALA A 111 -24.50 -6.91 -4.10
N PRO A 112 -23.68 -6.91 -3.03
CA PRO A 112 -23.98 -7.72 -1.85
C PRO A 112 -25.20 -7.17 -1.10
N GLU A 113 -25.98 -8.06 -0.52
CA GLU A 113 -27.04 -7.69 0.40
C GLU A 113 -26.42 -7.48 1.80
N ILE A 114 -26.44 -6.22 2.27
CA ILE A 114 -25.86 -5.82 3.55
C ILE A 114 -26.98 -5.38 4.48
N THR A 115 -27.25 -6.20 5.50
CA THR A 115 -28.36 -5.97 6.45
C THR A 115 -27.88 -5.68 7.87
N ASP A 116 -26.65 -6.09 8.20
CA ASP A 116 -26.04 -5.94 9.52
C ASP A 116 -24.51 -5.85 9.43
N TYR A 117 -23.85 -5.67 10.58
CA TYR A 117 -22.38 -5.61 10.67
C TYR A 117 -21.68 -6.88 10.14
N ALA A 118 -22.24 -8.06 10.42
CA ALA A 118 -21.60 -9.33 10.00
C ALA A 118 -21.65 -9.48 8.48
N SER A 119 -22.78 -9.18 7.83
CA SER A 119 -22.90 -9.17 6.37
C SER A 119 -22.05 -8.07 5.73
N PHE A 120 -21.87 -6.92 6.39
CA PHE A 120 -20.93 -5.90 5.95
C PHE A 120 -19.47 -6.41 5.96
N ILE A 121 -19.01 -7.04 7.05
CA ILE A 121 -17.66 -7.60 7.13
C ILE A 121 -17.45 -8.71 6.10
N ASN A 122 -18.48 -9.52 5.81
CA ASN A 122 -18.43 -10.49 4.72
C ASN A 122 -18.30 -9.80 3.36
N ALA A 123 -19.07 -8.76 3.09
CA ALA A 123 -18.94 -7.97 1.87
C ALA A 123 -17.55 -7.35 1.73
N VAL A 124 -16.98 -6.79 2.80
CA VAL A 124 -15.59 -6.29 2.81
C VAL A 124 -14.60 -7.41 2.48
N ARG A 125 -14.80 -8.62 2.99
CA ARG A 125 -13.94 -9.79 2.72
C ARG A 125 -14.04 -10.21 1.26
N ASP A 126 -15.25 -10.34 0.76
CA ASP A 126 -15.56 -10.81 -0.60
C ASP A 126 -15.17 -9.77 -1.67
N SER A 127 -15.05 -8.50 -1.31
CA SER A 127 -14.50 -7.47 -2.22
C SER A 127 -13.04 -7.70 -2.62
N GLY A 128 -12.29 -8.49 -1.84
CA GLY A 128 -10.85 -8.67 -2.02
C GLY A 128 -10.01 -7.43 -1.75
N VAL A 129 -10.60 -6.37 -1.18
CA VAL A 129 -9.91 -5.11 -0.90
C VAL A 129 -8.91 -5.29 0.24
N VAL A 130 -7.73 -4.74 0.02
CA VAL A 130 -6.63 -4.66 0.98
C VAL A 130 -6.20 -3.20 1.15
N GLY A 131 -5.20 -2.92 1.98
CA GLY A 131 -4.60 -1.60 2.09
C GLY A 131 -3.90 -1.20 0.79
N LEU A 132 -4.58 -0.48 -0.11
CA LEU A 132 -4.13 -0.15 -1.47
C LEU A 132 -3.05 0.95 -1.52
N GLY A 133 -2.71 1.56 -0.40
CA GLY A 133 -1.59 2.50 -0.27
C GLY A 133 -0.21 1.84 -0.08
N GLY A 134 -0.07 0.53 -0.35
CA GLY A 134 1.19 -0.21 -0.34
C GLY A 134 1.32 -1.32 0.70
N ALA A 135 0.79 -1.15 1.91
CA ALA A 135 0.94 -2.13 2.99
C ALA A 135 0.15 -3.44 2.78
N THR A 136 -0.86 -3.45 1.94
CA THR A 136 -1.68 -4.61 1.53
C THR A 136 -2.24 -5.47 2.66
N PHE A 137 -2.48 -4.90 3.85
CA PHE A 137 -3.15 -5.63 4.93
C PHE A 137 -4.63 -5.83 4.59
N PRO A 138 -5.21 -7.05 4.75
CA PRO A 138 -6.61 -7.33 4.42
C PRO A 138 -7.58 -6.42 5.16
N THR A 139 -8.42 -5.69 4.41
CA THR A 139 -9.34 -4.68 4.97
C THR A 139 -10.39 -5.32 5.87
N ALA A 140 -10.91 -6.49 5.53
CA ALA A 140 -11.86 -7.21 6.37
C ALA A 140 -11.29 -7.53 7.76
N VAL A 141 -10.01 -7.97 7.84
CA VAL A 141 -9.36 -8.25 9.13
C VAL A 141 -9.17 -6.97 9.95
N LYS A 142 -8.91 -5.84 9.28
CA LYS A 142 -8.78 -4.53 9.95
C LYS A 142 -10.10 -4.05 10.55
N LEU A 143 -11.21 -4.29 9.86
CA LEU A 143 -12.54 -3.84 10.25
C LEU A 143 -13.31 -4.84 11.12
N ASP A 144 -12.92 -6.13 11.14
CA ASP A 144 -13.54 -7.17 11.95
C ASP A 144 -13.12 -7.03 13.43
N VAL A 145 -13.69 -6.06 14.09
CA VAL A 145 -13.44 -5.78 15.52
C VAL A 145 -14.58 -6.34 16.38
N LYS A 146 -14.23 -7.06 17.45
CA LYS A 146 -15.19 -7.67 18.36
C LYS A 146 -16.13 -6.65 19.02
N ASP A 147 -15.65 -5.43 19.20
CA ASP A 147 -16.37 -4.35 19.87
C ASP A 147 -16.11 -3.05 19.11
N THR A 148 -17.08 -2.63 18.29
CA THR A 148 -16.99 -1.43 17.46
C THR A 148 -16.96 -0.15 18.28
N SER A 149 -17.47 -0.16 19.54
CA SER A 149 -17.42 1.01 20.44
C SER A 149 -15.98 1.45 20.77
N ARG A 150 -15.00 0.59 20.54
CA ARG A 150 -13.57 0.94 20.66
C ARG A 150 -13.09 1.87 19.54
N ILE A 151 -13.81 1.96 18.42
CA ILE A 151 -13.43 2.83 17.31
C ILE A 151 -13.97 4.23 17.60
N GLN A 152 -13.08 5.17 17.95
CA GLN A 152 -13.42 6.55 18.22
C GLN A 152 -13.38 7.41 16.95
N GLU A 153 -12.47 7.09 16.02
CA GLU A 153 -12.38 7.74 14.72
C GLU A 153 -11.83 6.80 13.65
N ILE A 154 -12.25 7.07 12.41
CA ILE A 154 -11.65 6.49 11.20
C ILE A 154 -10.89 7.58 10.45
N ILE A 155 -9.66 7.29 10.07
CA ILE A 155 -8.80 8.21 9.32
C ILE A 155 -8.64 7.68 7.91
N ILE A 156 -9.16 8.41 6.93
CA ILE A 156 -8.98 8.11 5.52
C ILE A 156 -7.69 8.77 5.04
N ASN A 157 -6.72 7.96 4.71
CA ASN A 157 -5.39 8.39 4.30
C ASN A 157 -5.39 8.76 2.81
N GLY A 158 -5.47 10.05 2.53
CA GLY A 158 -5.28 10.69 1.22
C GLY A 158 -3.98 11.51 1.15
N ALA A 159 -3.03 11.28 2.06
CA ALA A 159 -1.78 12.04 2.12
C ALA A 159 -0.94 11.88 0.85
N GLU A 160 -0.70 10.62 0.41
CA GLU A 160 0.12 10.29 -0.78
C GLU A 160 1.45 11.06 -0.81
N CYS A 161 2.23 10.89 0.27
CA CYS A 161 3.44 11.68 0.53
C CYS A 161 4.68 11.26 -0.29
N GLU A 162 4.65 10.13 -1.00
CA GLU A 162 5.73 9.67 -1.88
C GLU A 162 5.88 10.60 -3.11
N GLY A 163 7.11 10.83 -3.57
CA GLY A 163 7.36 11.54 -4.82
C GLY A 163 6.80 10.80 -6.05
N TYR A 164 6.49 11.51 -7.10
CA TYR A 164 5.91 11.04 -8.38
C TYR A 164 4.47 10.52 -8.28
N ILE A 165 4.10 9.75 -7.26
CA ILE A 165 2.81 9.04 -7.18
C ILE A 165 1.65 10.01 -7.10
N THR A 166 0.62 9.78 -7.93
CA THR A 166 -0.62 10.57 -8.01
C THR A 166 -1.87 9.70 -8.13
N SER A 167 -1.76 8.40 -7.87
CA SER A 167 -2.88 7.46 -7.99
C SER A 167 -3.99 7.71 -6.96
N ASP A 168 -3.65 8.05 -5.71
CA ASP A 168 -4.63 8.44 -4.69
C ASP A 168 -5.18 9.86 -4.94
N HIS A 169 -4.35 10.78 -5.45
CA HIS A 169 -4.78 12.09 -5.93
C HIS A 169 -5.88 11.93 -6.99
N ARG A 170 -5.66 11.07 -8.00
CA ARG A 170 -6.67 10.79 -9.03
C ARG A 170 -7.91 10.11 -8.46
N THR A 171 -7.75 9.17 -7.53
CA THR A 171 -8.90 8.56 -6.85
C THR A 171 -9.77 9.64 -6.19
N MET A 172 -9.19 10.58 -5.47
CA MET A 172 -9.94 11.68 -4.83
C MET A 172 -10.65 12.58 -5.83
N LEU A 173 -10.09 12.78 -7.03
CA LEU A 173 -10.69 13.62 -8.07
C LEU A 173 -11.65 12.84 -8.99
N ASP A 174 -11.31 11.62 -9.40
CA ASP A 174 -12.07 10.88 -10.40
C ASP A 174 -13.18 10.01 -9.77
N ARG A 175 -13.03 9.64 -8.49
CA ARG A 175 -13.94 8.74 -7.74
C ARG A 175 -14.42 9.38 -6.43
N THR A 176 -14.59 10.69 -6.44
CA THR A 176 -14.97 11.48 -5.25
C THR A 176 -16.21 10.93 -4.55
N ASP A 177 -17.27 10.65 -5.32
CA ASP A 177 -18.54 10.15 -4.79
C ASP A 177 -18.38 8.78 -4.12
N GLU A 178 -17.55 7.91 -4.68
CA GLU A 178 -17.25 6.61 -4.08
C GLU A 178 -16.44 6.72 -2.79
N VAL A 179 -15.54 7.71 -2.68
CA VAL A 179 -14.82 7.97 -1.42
C VAL A 179 -15.80 8.39 -0.32
N VAL A 180 -16.71 9.32 -0.63
CA VAL A 180 -17.70 9.80 0.34
C VAL A 180 -18.71 8.71 0.70
N GLU A 181 -19.18 7.94 -0.29
CA GLU A 181 -20.07 6.80 -0.04
C GLU A 181 -19.38 5.74 0.81
N GLY A 182 -18.11 5.48 0.59
CA GLY A 182 -17.32 4.59 1.45
C GLY A 182 -17.22 5.09 2.89
N CYS A 183 -17.11 6.40 3.11
CA CYS A 183 -17.20 6.99 4.45
C CYS A 183 -18.57 6.73 5.10
N ARG A 184 -19.67 6.91 4.36
CA ARG A 184 -21.05 6.63 4.85
C ARG A 184 -21.24 5.15 5.20
N LEU A 185 -20.71 4.23 4.40
CA LEU A 185 -20.76 2.80 4.70
C LEU A 185 -20.00 2.48 6.00
N LEU A 186 -18.81 3.05 6.19
CA LEU A 186 -18.01 2.87 7.41
C LEU A 186 -18.72 3.48 8.63
N GLU A 187 -19.28 4.68 8.50
CA GLU A 187 -20.09 5.31 9.56
C GLU A 187 -21.26 4.42 9.97
N LYS A 188 -22.06 4.00 9.01
CA LYS A 188 -23.28 3.21 9.24
C LYS A 188 -23.00 1.87 9.92
N TRP A 189 -22.03 1.12 9.41
CA TRP A 189 -21.84 -0.27 9.84
C TRP A 189 -20.88 -0.44 11.02
N LEU A 190 -20.03 0.56 11.29
CA LEU A 190 -19.13 0.58 12.44
C LEU A 190 -19.64 1.49 13.57
N ASP A 191 -20.74 2.21 13.37
CA ASP A 191 -21.33 3.19 14.29
C ASP A 191 -20.31 4.24 14.77
N VAL A 192 -19.51 4.77 13.84
CA VAL A 192 -18.44 5.74 14.14
C VAL A 192 -18.91 7.14 13.81
N LYS A 193 -18.79 8.07 14.76
CA LYS A 193 -19.25 9.46 14.64
C LYS A 193 -18.13 10.44 14.28
N LYS A 194 -16.98 9.94 13.80
CA LYS A 194 -15.88 10.79 13.38
C LYS A 194 -15.05 10.11 12.32
N ILE A 195 -15.11 10.65 11.11
CA ILE A 195 -14.30 10.24 9.98
C ILE A 195 -13.45 11.44 9.53
N ILE A 196 -12.14 11.25 9.36
CA ILE A 196 -11.22 12.31 8.97
C ILE A 196 -10.60 11.91 7.64
N ILE A 197 -10.93 12.61 6.56
CA ILE A 197 -10.23 12.50 5.29
C ILE A 197 -9.01 13.42 5.36
N ALA A 198 -7.82 12.81 5.49
CA ALA A 198 -6.56 13.53 5.74
C ALA A 198 -5.77 13.64 4.42
N ILE A 199 -5.56 14.88 3.95
CA ILE A 199 -4.96 15.19 2.65
C ILE A 199 -3.83 16.19 2.89
N GLU A 200 -2.67 16.00 2.22
CA GLU A 200 -1.59 17.00 2.29
C GLU A 200 -1.99 18.29 1.56
N ASP A 201 -1.55 19.44 2.09
CA ASP A 201 -1.87 20.80 1.61
C ASP A 201 -1.33 21.11 0.21
N ASN A 202 -0.47 20.27 -0.35
CA ASN A 202 -0.02 20.33 -1.74
C ASN A 202 -1.07 19.80 -2.76
N LYS A 203 -2.28 19.41 -2.30
CA LYS A 203 -3.41 18.93 -3.12
C LYS A 203 -4.67 19.77 -2.88
N PRO A 204 -4.62 21.10 -3.16
CA PRO A 204 -5.74 22.00 -2.88
C PRO A 204 -7.02 21.62 -3.64
N ASP A 205 -6.89 21.13 -4.86
CA ASP A 205 -7.98 20.62 -5.70
C ASP A 205 -8.72 19.43 -5.06
N CYS A 206 -7.99 18.46 -4.51
CA CYS A 206 -8.58 17.35 -3.76
C CYS A 206 -9.27 17.83 -2.50
N ILE A 207 -8.64 18.75 -1.74
CA ILE A 207 -9.20 19.28 -0.49
C ILE A 207 -10.52 19.99 -0.77
N GLU A 208 -10.57 20.84 -1.80
CA GLU A 208 -11.78 21.57 -2.19
C GLU A 208 -12.88 20.60 -2.63
N LYS A 209 -12.55 19.68 -3.53
CA LYS A 209 -13.52 18.71 -4.07
C LYS A 209 -14.08 17.79 -2.99
N MET A 210 -13.23 17.24 -2.11
CA MET A 210 -13.67 16.41 -1.00
C MET A 210 -14.53 17.17 0.01
N LYS A 211 -14.18 18.43 0.34
CA LYS A 211 -15.01 19.28 1.21
C LYS A 211 -16.38 19.55 0.61
N ALA A 212 -16.45 19.82 -0.69
CA ALA A 212 -17.72 20.04 -1.38
C ALA A 212 -18.59 18.78 -1.37
N ALA A 213 -18.01 17.62 -1.64
CA ALA A 213 -18.73 16.33 -1.69
C ALA A 213 -19.21 15.87 -0.29
N ALA A 214 -18.44 16.11 0.75
CA ALA A 214 -18.77 15.74 2.12
C ALA A 214 -19.53 16.83 2.90
N ALA A 215 -19.97 17.91 2.25
CA ALA A 215 -20.56 19.07 2.93
C ALA A 215 -21.83 18.76 3.74
N ASN A 216 -22.57 17.70 3.38
CA ASN A 216 -23.79 17.28 4.06
C ASN A 216 -23.57 16.11 5.06
N ASP A 217 -22.33 15.65 5.23
CA ASP A 217 -21.98 14.52 6.10
C ASP A 217 -21.35 15.07 7.39
N GLU A 218 -22.16 15.29 8.41
CA GLU A 218 -21.75 15.94 9.67
C GLU A 218 -20.62 15.24 10.43
N HIS A 219 -20.43 13.94 10.20
CA HIS A 219 -19.40 13.13 10.83
C HIS A 219 -18.12 13.03 9.99
N VAL A 220 -18.09 13.62 8.78
CA VAL A 220 -16.94 13.59 7.87
C VAL A 220 -16.22 14.92 7.88
N GLU A 221 -14.96 14.92 8.35
CA GLU A 221 -14.08 16.09 8.34
C GLU A 221 -13.00 15.94 7.27
N VAL A 222 -12.84 16.91 6.37
CA VAL A 222 -11.70 16.96 5.46
C VAL A 222 -10.63 17.85 6.05
N ARG A 223 -9.49 17.26 6.39
CA ARG A 223 -8.38 17.92 7.07
C ARG A 223 -7.16 18.05 6.17
N ALA A 224 -6.74 19.30 5.95
CA ALA A 224 -5.44 19.58 5.33
C ALA A 224 -4.32 19.33 6.33
N LEU A 225 -3.29 18.61 5.90
CA LEU A 225 -2.09 18.31 6.67
C LEU A 225 -0.87 18.96 6.01
N PRO A 226 0.15 19.39 6.79
CA PRO A 226 1.39 19.89 6.24
C PRO A 226 2.04 18.85 5.32
N CYS A 227 2.53 19.31 4.17
CA CYS A 227 3.25 18.48 3.23
C CYS A 227 4.64 18.15 3.74
N MET A 228 4.81 16.97 4.30
CA MET A 228 6.06 16.45 4.87
C MET A 228 6.09 14.92 4.79
N TYR A 229 7.17 14.36 4.31
CA TYR A 229 7.35 12.92 4.28
C TYR A 229 7.89 12.39 5.64
N PRO A 230 7.32 11.34 6.25
CA PRO A 230 6.29 10.41 5.75
C PRO A 230 4.89 10.70 6.36
N GLN A 231 4.21 11.73 5.91
CA GLN A 231 2.89 12.11 6.42
C GLN A 231 1.84 10.98 6.35
N GLY A 232 1.88 10.16 5.29
CA GLY A 232 1.00 9.01 5.10
C GLY A 232 1.34 7.79 5.97
N GLY A 233 2.42 7.82 6.74
CA GLY A 233 2.75 6.73 7.66
C GLY A 233 1.70 6.60 8.76
N GLU A 234 1.12 5.41 8.97
CA GLU A 234 -0.03 5.18 9.86
C GLU A 234 0.11 5.84 11.24
N LYS A 235 1.26 5.63 11.91
CA LYS A 235 1.54 6.23 13.24
C LYS A 235 1.67 7.75 13.19
N VAL A 236 2.28 8.27 12.14
CA VAL A 236 2.45 9.71 11.89
C VAL A 236 1.09 10.35 11.64
N LEU A 237 0.28 9.72 10.80
CA LEU A 237 -1.05 10.19 10.44
C LEU A 237 -1.98 10.24 11.65
N ILE A 238 -2.02 9.17 12.48
CA ILE A 238 -2.80 9.13 13.73
C ILE A 238 -2.38 10.30 14.64
N TYR A 239 -1.09 10.52 14.82
CA TYR A 239 -0.62 11.61 15.67
C TYR A 239 -1.03 12.98 15.12
N HIS A 240 -0.82 13.25 13.84
CA HIS A 240 -1.14 14.55 13.24
C HIS A 240 -2.66 14.82 13.18
N THR A 241 -3.47 13.79 13.01
CA THR A 241 -4.93 13.95 12.98
C THR A 241 -5.57 13.98 14.37
N THR A 242 -5.11 13.15 15.30
CA THR A 242 -5.79 12.98 16.59
C THR A 242 -4.99 13.46 17.81
N GLY A 243 -3.65 13.56 17.69
CA GLY A 243 -2.72 13.81 18.80
C GLY A 243 -2.39 12.56 19.62
N LYS A 244 -2.96 11.40 19.28
CA LYS A 244 -2.73 10.14 19.99
C LYS A 244 -1.37 9.56 19.63
N ILE A 245 -0.68 9.02 20.62
CA ILE A 245 0.60 8.32 20.45
C ILE A 245 0.35 6.82 20.55
N MET A 246 0.69 6.09 19.51
CA MET A 246 0.55 4.63 19.50
C MET A 246 1.74 3.97 20.21
N PRO A 247 1.53 3.26 21.33
CA PRO A 247 2.60 2.60 22.05
C PRO A 247 3.27 1.49 21.23
N GLU A 248 4.48 1.06 21.67
CA GLU A 248 5.20 -0.06 21.05
C GLU A 248 4.39 -1.35 21.12
N GLY A 249 4.33 -2.11 20.01
CA GLY A 249 3.61 -3.38 19.92
C GLY A 249 2.08 -3.24 19.88
N LYS A 250 1.54 -2.01 19.91
CA LYS A 250 0.09 -1.77 19.83
C LYS A 250 -0.36 -1.51 18.39
N LEU A 251 -1.64 -1.76 18.17
CA LEU A 251 -2.34 -1.51 16.90
C LEU A 251 -3.12 -0.18 16.97
N PRO A 252 -3.50 0.42 15.84
CA PRO A 252 -4.32 1.63 15.79
C PRO A 252 -5.59 1.55 16.64
N ILE A 253 -6.26 0.40 16.65
CA ILE A 253 -7.47 0.16 17.44
C ILE A 253 -7.23 0.26 18.95
N ASP A 254 -6.02 0.02 19.45
CA ASP A 254 -5.69 0.15 20.87
C ASP A 254 -5.65 1.61 21.35
N VAL A 255 -5.59 2.54 20.39
CA VAL A 255 -5.74 3.98 20.63
C VAL A 255 -7.06 4.53 20.07
N GLY A 256 -8.01 3.63 19.71
CA GLY A 256 -9.33 3.98 19.22
C GLY A 256 -9.36 4.49 17.78
N SER A 257 -8.33 4.24 16.98
CA SER A 257 -8.24 4.72 15.61
C SER A 257 -8.24 3.56 14.61
N VAL A 258 -8.86 3.76 13.44
CA VAL A 258 -8.71 2.90 12.27
C VAL A 258 -8.21 3.74 11.12
N VAL A 259 -7.19 3.29 10.39
CA VAL A 259 -6.64 4.02 9.24
C VAL A 259 -6.89 3.21 7.97
N MET A 260 -7.49 3.85 6.97
CA MET A 260 -7.75 3.25 5.65
C MET A 260 -7.21 4.14 4.54
N ASN A 261 -6.63 3.55 3.52
CA ASN A 261 -6.22 4.30 2.33
C ASN A 261 -7.46 4.76 1.54
N VAL A 262 -7.42 5.95 0.94
CA VAL A 262 -8.55 6.54 0.22
C VAL A 262 -9.02 5.70 -0.96
N THR A 263 -8.09 5.09 -1.73
CA THR A 263 -8.44 4.18 -2.83
C THR A 263 -9.08 2.89 -2.33
N SER A 264 -8.67 2.37 -1.15
CA SER A 264 -9.35 1.22 -0.53
C SER A 264 -10.80 1.51 -0.16
N VAL A 265 -11.07 2.71 0.35
CA VAL A 265 -12.42 3.16 0.70
C VAL A 265 -13.30 3.31 -0.54
N ALA A 266 -12.81 3.97 -1.58
CA ALA A 266 -13.52 4.11 -2.85
C ALA A 266 -13.81 2.74 -3.50
N THR A 267 -12.84 1.81 -3.46
CA THR A 267 -13.01 0.47 -4.05
C THR A 267 -14.01 -0.38 -3.25
N LEU A 268 -14.04 -0.23 -1.92
CA LEU A 268 -15.05 -0.87 -1.08
C LEU A 268 -16.47 -0.37 -1.42
N ALA A 269 -16.65 0.95 -1.56
CA ALA A 269 -17.93 1.53 -1.96
C ALA A 269 -18.37 1.03 -3.33
N HIS A 270 -17.45 0.99 -4.30
CA HIS A 270 -17.72 0.44 -5.62
C HIS A 270 -18.21 -1.01 -5.55
N TYR A 271 -17.53 -1.85 -4.77
CA TYR A 271 -17.96 -3.24 -4.56
C TYR A 271 -19.35 -3.33 -3.95
N CYS A 272 -19.62 -2.57 -2.89
CA CYS A 272 -20.92 -2.60 -2.23
C CYS A 272 -22.07 -2.17 -3.15
N THR A 273 -21.77 -1.32 -4.15
CA THR A 273 -22.78 -0.82 -5.11
C THR A 273 -22.94 -1.76 -6.32
N THR A 274 -21.85 -2.34 -6.82
CA THR A 274 -21.84 -3.08 -8.10
C THR A 274 -21.62 -4.57 -7.96
N GLY A 275 -21.00 -5.01 -6.86
CA GLY A 275 -20.51 -6.37 -6.67
C GLY A 275 -19.18 -6.66 -7.37
N MET A 276 -18.61 -5.70 -8.11
CA MET A 276 -17.33 -5.89 -8.78
C MET A 276 -16.17 -5.89 -7.76
N PRO A 277 -15.48 -7.03 -7.56
CA PRO A 277 -14.36 -7.09 -6.62
C PRO A 277 -13.14 -6.35 -7.16
N LEU A 278 -12.07 -6.32 -6.38
CA LEU A 278 -10.81 -5.67 -6.77
C LEU A 278 -10.12 -6.43 -7.91
N VAL A 279 -10.33 -6.00 -9.14
CA VAL A 279 -9.77 -6.60 -10.37
C VAL A 279 -8.85 -5.65 -11.16
N GLU A 280 -8.87 -4.36 -10.85
CA GLU A 280 -8.06 -3.36 -11.53
C GLU A 280 -7.46 -2.36 -10.54
N LYS A 281 -6.40 -1.67 -10.94
CA LYS A 281 -5.68 -0.72 -10.10
C LYS A 281 -5.30 0.52 -10.89
N CYS A 282 -5.54 1.72 -10.32
CA CYS A 282 -4.95 2.95 -10.82
C CYS A 282 -3.48 3.02 -10.39
N ILE A 283 -2.58 3.21 -11.34
CA ILE A 283 -1.12 3.18 -11.17
C ILE A 283 -0.52 4.42 -11.81
N THR A 284 0.36 5.10 -11.11
CA THR A 284 1.18 6.15 -11.70
C THR A 284 2.36 5.54 -12.45
N VAL A 285 2.49 5.84 -13.73
CA VAL A 285 3.66 5.50 -14.55
C VAL A 285 4.44 6.78 -14.82
N ASP A 286 5.65 6.90 -14.26
CA ASP A 286 6.45 8.13 -14.33
C ASP A 286 7.95 7.82 -14.14
N GLY A 287 8.76 8.84 -14.11
CA GLY A 287 10.22 8.78 -13.93
C GLY A 287 10.97 9.26 -15.16
N SER A 288 12.23 9.56 -14.98
CA SER A 288 13.05 10.21 -16.02
C SER A 288 13.34 9.34 -17.26
N ALA A 289 13.01 8.05 -17.24
CA ALA A 289 13.12 7.17 -18.39
C ALA A 289 11.76 6.87 -19.05
N ILE A 290 10.63 7.30 -18.49
CA ILE A 290 9.30 7.13 -19.10
C ILE A 290 9.07 8.22 -20.16
N LYS A 291 8.57 7.82 -21.31
CA LYS A 291 8.34 8.73 -22.44
C LYS A 291 7.12 9.62 -22.22
N GLU A 292 6.01 9.05 -21.80
CA GLU A 292 4.73 9.74 -21.62
C GLU A 292 4.14 9.42 -20.23
N PRO A 293 4.57 10.12 -19.17
CA PRO A 293 4.01 9.92 -17.84
C PRO A 293 2.48 10.02 -17.80
N LYS A 294 1.81 9.08 -17.12
CA LYS A 294 0.36 9.07 -16.97
C LYS A 294 -0.10 8.22 -15.79
N ASN A 295 -1.35 8.39 -15.38
CA ASN A 295 -2.03 7.46 -14.50
C ASN A 295 -2.79 6.44 -15.34
N VAL A 296 -2.54 5.16 -15.11
CA VAL A 296 -3.09 4.04 -15.87
C VAL A 296 -3.98 3.19 -14.97
N ILE A 297 -5.21 2.92 -15.40
CA ILE A 297 -6.06 1.91 -14.77
C ILE A 297 -5.77 0.59 -15.49
N ALA A 298 -5.06 -0.31 -14.80
CA ALA A 298 -4.61 -1.58 -15.34
C ALA A 298 -5.27 -2.77 -14.64
N PRO A 299 -5.64 -3.84 -15.36
CA PRO A 299 -6.05 -5.10 -14.75
C PRO A 299 -4.94 -5.67 -13.85
N ILE A 300 -5.31 -6.21 -12.69
CA ILE A 300 -4.36 -6.89 -11.80
C ILE A 300 -3.76 -8.10 -12.54
N GLY A 301 -2.45 -8.27 -12.45
CA GLY A 301 -1.72 -9.31 -13.18
C GLY A 301 -1.11 -8.86 -14.51
N THR A 302 -1.41 -7.64 -14.98
CA THR A 302 -0.76 -7.06 -16.17
C THR A 302 0.75 -6.91 -15.93
N ALA A 303 1.58 -7.31 -16.89
CA ALA A 303 3.02 -7.14 -16.78
C ALA A 303 3.43 -5.65 -16.74
N CYS A 304 4.42 -5.29 -15.93
CA CYS A 304 4.98 -3.93 -15.88
C CYS A 304 5.34 -3.40 -17.26
N LYS A 305 5.90 -4.28 -18.13
CA LYS A 305 6.26 -3.92 -19.50
C LYS A 305 5.07 -3.39 -20.28
N GLU A 306 3.92 -4.08 -20.25
CA GLU A 306 2.73 -3.67 -20.99
C GLU A 306 2.17 -2.35 -20.48
N VAL A 307 2.21 -2.11 -19.18
CA VAL A 307 1.80 -0.82 -18.58
C VAL A 307 2.75 0.32 -19.02
N ILE A 308 4.06 0.06 -19.06
CA ILE A 308 5.06 1.01 -19.56
C ILE A 308 4.88 1.27 -21.06
N ASP A 309 4.66 0.23 -21.86
CA ASP A 309 4.43 0.35 -23.30
C ASP A 309 3.16 1.20 -23.58
N PHE A 310 2.09 1.01 -22.79
CA PHE A 310 0.89 1.86 -22.85
C PHE A 310 1.18 3.32 -22.47
N ALA A 311 2.20 3.58 -21.64
CA ALA A 311 2.72 4.90 -21.33
C ALA A 311 3.74 5.41 -22.39
N GLY A 312 3.68 4.92 -23.63
CA GLY A 312 4.56 5.31 -24.72
C GLY A 312 5.95 4.68 -24.69
N GLY A 313 6.19 3.74 -23.78
CA GLY A 313 7.46 3.06 -23.59
C GLY A 313 8.54 3.91 -22.91
N PHE A 314 9.79 3.50 -23.06
CA PHE A 314 10.92 4.26 -22.55
C PHE A 314 11.35 5.38 -23.50
N GLY A 315 11.57 6.57 -22.96
CA GLY A 315 12.14 7.71 -23.69
C GLY A 315 13.66 7.64 -23.80
N CYS A 316 14.30 6.87 -22.92
CA CYS A 316 15.73 6.55 -22.93
C CYS A 316 15.96 5.22 -22.22
N GLU A 317 17.20 4.71 -22.26
CA GLU A 317 17.55 3.46 -21.57
C GLU A 317 17.29 3.55 -20.06
N PRO A 318 16.42 2.69 -19.48
CA PRO A 318 16.19 2.67 -18.05
C PRO A 318 17.37 2.00 -17.33
N LYS A 319 17.80 2.59 -16.21
CA LYS A 319 18.85 2.02 -15.34
C LYS A 319 18.31 1.53 -14.01
N LYS A 320 17.10 1.95 -13.65
CA LYS A 320 16.39 1.48 -12.45
C LYS A 320 14.90 1.50 -12.69
N LEU A 321 14.27 0.38 -12.35
CA LEU A 321 12.81 0.24 -12.30
C LEU A 321 12.39 0.07 -10.83
N VAL A 322 11.33 0.78 -10.39
CA VAL A 322 10.82 0.72 -9.03
C VAL A 322 9.31 0.53 -9.08
N MET A 323 8.79 -0.46 -8.36
CA MET A 323 7.37 -0.59 -8.05
C MET A 323 7.05 0.10 -6.72
N GLY A 324 6.15 1.08 -6.77
CA GLY A 324 5.88 2.00 -5.66
C GLY A 324 6.69 3.29 -5.74
N GLY A 325 6.78 4.02 -4.64
CA GLY A 325 7.46 5.31 -4.59
C GLY A 325 8.98 5.22 -4.43
N PRO A 326 9.70 6.32 -4.64
CA PRO A 326 11.17 6.33 -4.58
C PRO A 326 11.72 6.09 -3.17
N MET A 327 10.92 6.31 -2.11
CA MET A 327 11.37 6.18 -0.72
C MET A 327 11.11 4.78 -0.15
N MET A 328 9.95 4.17 -0.42
CA MET A 328 9.56 2.87 0.13
C MET A 328 9.33 1.79 -0.93
N GLY A 329 9.32 2.14 -2.20
CA GLY A 329 9.15 1.19 -3.30
C GLY A 329 10.28 0.17 -3.39
N VAL A 330 10.06 -0.87 -4.19
CA VAL A 330 10.99 -1.98 -4.38
C VAL A 330 11.56 -1.94 -5.79
N ALA A 331 12.89 -1.99 -5.90
CA ALA A 331 13.56 -2.09 -7.19
C ALA A 331 13.20 -3.43 -7.87
N GLN A 332 12.88 -3.35 -9.17
CA GLN A 332 12.56 -4.49 -10.00
C GLN A 332 13.67 -4.75 -11.00
N TYR A 333 13.95 -6.02 -11.24
CA TYR A 333 14.90 -6.48 -12.26
C TYR A 333 14.17 -7.12 -13.45
N ASP A 334 12.87 -7.38 -13.30
CA ASP A 334 12.05 -8.09 -14.27
C ASP A 334 10.88 -7.21 -14.72
N LEU A 335 10.77 -6.99 -16.01
CA LEU A 335 9.67 -6.23 -16.62
C LEU A 335 8.37 -7.05 -16.74
N ASP A 336 8.45 -8.37 -16.59
CA ASP A 336 7.29 -9.25 -16.56
C ASP A 336 6.64 -9.32 -15.17
N ALA A 337 7.21 -8.63 -14.16
CA ALA A 337 6.62 -8.49 -12.84
C ALA A 337 5.17 -7.96 -12.95
N PRO A 338 4.17 -8.65 -12.38
CA PRO A 338 2.78 -8.27 -12.55
C PRO A 338 2.38 -7.11 -11.64
N VAL A 339 1.43 -6.31 -12.11
CA VAL A 339 0.67 -5.38 -11.28
C VAL A 339 -0.06 -6.18 -10.20
N ALA A 340 0.20 -5.84 -8.94
CA ALA A 340 -0.45 -6.45 -7.77
C ALA A 340 -1.41 -5.46 -7.10
N LYS A 341 -2.21 -5.94 -6.15
CA LYS A 341 -3.16 -5.10 -5.37
C LYS A 341 -2.49 -3.86 -4.74
N GLY A 342 -1.23 -3.99 -4.28
CA GLY A 342 -0.47 -2.91 -3.64
C GLY A 342 0.32 -2.01 -4.58
N THR A 343 0.33 -2.27 -5.89
CA THR A 343 1.09 -1.48 -6.84
C THR A 343 0.45 -0.09 -7.00
N SER A 344 1.12 0.96 -6.53
CA SER A 344 0.66 2.35 -6.63
C SER A 344 1.36 3.12 -7.75
N ALA A 345 2.59 2.70 -8.13
CA ALA A 345 3.35 3.29 -9.22
C ALA A 345 4.32 2.29 -9.84
N ILE A 346 4.68 2.56 -11.09
CA ILE A 346 5.81 1.97 -11.82
C ILE A 346 6.68 3.14 -12.24
N LEU A 347 7.87 3.26 -11.64
CA LEU A 347 8.80 4.35 -11.89
C LEU A 347 10.04 3.84 -12.58
N ALA A 348 10.42 4.47 -13.70
CA ALA A 348 11.65 4.13 -14.41
C ALA A 348 12.61 5.33 -14.46
N PHE A 349 13.85 5.11 -14.06
CA PHE A 349 14.87 6.16 -13.97
C PHE A 349 16.02 5.92 -14.94
N ASN A 350 16.48 7.00 -15.57
CA ASN A 350 17.67 7.02 -16.42
C ASN A 350 18.96 6.94 -15.57
N GLU A 351 20.12 6.92 -16.24
CA GLU A 351 21.42 6.80 -15.57
C GLU A 351 21.70 7.93 -14.57
N LYS A 352 21.27 9.16 -14.86
CA LYS A 352 21.49 10.32 -13.99
C LYS A 352 20.76 10.16 -12.65
N ASP A 353 19.48 9.77 -12.70
CA ASP A 353 18.61 9.67 -11.51
C ASP A 353 18.75 8.30 -10.80
N ALA A 354 19.28 7.30 -11.49
CA ALA A 354 19.54 5.96 -10.96
C ALA A 354 20.98 5.75 -10.48
N ARG A 355 21.83 6.79 -10.54
CA ARG A 355 23.27 6.67 -10.26
C ARG A 355 23.51 6.03 -8.87
N PRO A 356 24.25 4.91 -8.82
CA PRO A 356 24.63 4.31 -7.55
C PRO A 356 25.52 5.26 -6.74
N VAL A 357 25.26 5.36 -5.46
CA VAL A 357 26.13 6.10 -4.55
C VAL A 357 26.96 5.11 -3.73
N THR A 358 28.23 5.43 -3.51
CA THR A 358 29.13 4.60 -2.67
C THR A 358 29.01 5.08 -1.22
N PRO A 359 28.61 4.22 -0.28
CA PRO A 359 28.61 4.55 1.14
C PRO A 359 30.02 4.89 1.64
N THR A 360 30.10 5.93 2.47
CA THR A 360 31.35 6.31 3.14
C THR A 360 31.24 6.18 4.65
N ALA A 361 32.34 6.44 5.38
CA ALA A 361 32.31 6.40 6.83
C ALA A 361 31.33 7.43 7.42
N CYS A 362 30.68 7.07 8.51
CA CYS A 362 29.76 7.97 9.22
C CYS A 362 30.53 9.18 9.78
N ILE A 363 30.12 10.39 9.41
CA ILE A 363 30.69 11.66 9.88
C ILE A 363 30.07 12.17 11.19
N ARG A 364 29.16 11.42 11.80
CA ARG A 364 28.47 11.71 13.07
C ARG A 364 27.68 13.04 13.07
N CYS A 365 27.07 13.40 11.95
CA CYS A 365 26.33 14.67 11.79
C CYS A 365 24.96 14.71 12.52
N GLY A 366 24.42 13.57 12.98
CA GLY A 366 23.11 13.49 13.64
C GLY A 366 21.89 13.51 12.71
N GLY A 367 22.02 13.84 11.41
CA GLY A 367 20.91 14.04 10.49
C GLY A 367 19.92 12.87 10.43
N CYS A 368 20.38 11.61 10.55
CA CYS A 368 19.51 10.44 10.57
C CYS A 368 18.62 10.35 11.83
N ILE A 369 19.05 10.95 12.95
CA ILE A 369 18.31 11.01 14.22
C ILE A 369 17.28 12.15 14.14
N ASP A 370 17.72 13.34 13.74
CA ASP A 370 16.90 14.55 13.71
C ASP A 370 15.72 14.45 12.74
N HIS A 371 15.83 13.62 11.70
CA HIS A 371 14.78 13.41 10.72
C HIS A 371 14.00 12.09 10.92
N CYS A 372 14.27 11.34 11.98
CA CYS A 372 13.52 10.12 12.27
C CYS A 372 12.14 10.46 12.88
N PRO A 373 11.00 10.14 12.22
CA PRO A 373 9.68 10.43 12.77
C PRO A 373 9.36 9.62 14.01
N MET A 374 10.09 8.52 14.22
CA MET A 374 9.95 7.64 15.39
C MET A 374 10.98 7.90 16.48
N ASN A 375 11.78 8.97 16.37
CA ASN A 375 12.84 9.35 17.31
C ASN A 375 13.83 8.21 17.61
N LEU A 376 14.16 7.40 16.61
CA LEU A 376 15.14 6.32 16.71
C LEU A 376 16.56 6.85 16.47
N MET A 377 17.54 6.02 16.78
CA MET A 377 18.96 6.28 16.55
C MET A 377 19.50 5.36 15.45
N PRO A 378 19.23 5.62 14.15
CA PRO A 378 19.53 4.68 13.06
C PRO A 378 21.01 4.31 12.96
N VAL A 379 21.92 5.24 13.28
CA VAL A 379 23.37 4.97 13.28
C VAL A 379 23.81 4.03 14.41
N GLU A 380 23.16 4.07 15.58
CA GLU A 380 23.44 3.13 16.66
C GLU A 380 22.81 1.75 16.39
N ILE A 381 21.64 1.73 15.75
CA ILE A 381 21.04 0.48 15.24
C ILE A 381 21.99 -0.19 14.24
N GLU A 382 22.59 0.58 13.30
CA GLU A 382 23.58 0.06 12.37
C GLU A 382 24.79 -0.55 13.08
N ARG A 383 25.34 0.13 14.09
CA ARG A 383 26.46 -0.39 14.87
C ARG A 383 26.13 -1.66 15.68
N ALA A 384 24.92 -1.74 16.23
CA ALA A 384 24.47 -2.94 16.93
C ALA A 384 24.25 -4.10 15.96
N TYR A 385 23.72 -3.83 14.76
CA TYR A 385 23.57 -4.80 13.69
C TYR A 385 24.92 -5.37 13.23
N GLU A 386 25.93 -4.52 12.99
CA GLU A 386 27.27 -4.93 12.59
C GLU A 386 27.93 -5.87 13.64
N LYS A 387 27.54 -5.73 14.91
CA LYS A 387 27.98 -6.60 16.01
C LYS A 387 27.11 -7.83 16.21
N ASN A 388 26.04 -7.99 15.41
CA ASN A 388 25.04 -9.05 15.58
C ASN A 388 24.40 -9.07 16.98
N ASP A 389 24.23 -7.90 17.61
CA ASP A 389 23.74 -7.74 18.98
C ASP A 389 22.23 -7.50 19.02
N ALA A 390 21.45 -8.59 19.08
CA ALA A 390 19.99 -8.54 19.10
C ALA A 390 19.43 -7.84 20.34
N GLU A 391 20.09 -7.96 21.51
CA GLU A 391 19.62 -7.31 22.74
C GLU A 391 19.83 -5.79 22.67
N ALA A 392 20.96 -5.32 22.14
CA ALA A 392 21.17 -3.90 21.88
C ALA A 392 20.16 -3.35 20.86
N LEU A 393 19.83 -4.11 19.80
CA LEU A 393 18.81 -3.73 18.81
C LEU A 393 17.41 -3.59 19.45
N LYS A 394 17.05 -4.47 20.38
CA LYS A 394 15.81 -4.38 21.16
C LYS A 394 15.82 -3.16 22.08
N ALA A 395 16.91 -2.92 22.77
CA ALA A 395 17.09 -1.74 23.65
C ALA A 395 16.98 -0.43 22.85
N LEU A 396 17.50 -0.40 21.62
CA LEU A 396 17.39 0.72 20.67
C LEU A 396 16.00 0.82 20.01
N LYS A 397 15.04 -0.04 20.36
CA LYS A 397 13.66 -0.01 19.89
C LYS A 397 13.52 -0.11 18.37
N VAL A 398 14.35 -0.93 17.72
CA VAL A 398 14.32 -1.09 16.25
C VAL A 398 12.94 -1.53 15.74
N GLY A 399 12.14 -2.24 16.55
CA GLY A 399 10.76 -2.63 16.22
C GLY A 399 9.81 -1.46 15.95
N LEU A 400 10.12 -0.25 16.44
CA LEU A 400 9.34 0.96 16.15
C LEU A 400 9.62 1.56 14.77
N CYS A 401 10.69 1.13 14.07
CA CYS A 401 11.03 1.65 12.75
C CYS A 401 9.90 1.37 11.75
N ILE A 402 9.39 2.41 11.09
CA ILE A 402 8.37 2.32 10.04
C ILE A 402 8.97 2.18 8.64
N GLU A 403 10.27 2.02 8.53
CA GLU A 403 11.02 1.76 7.28
C GLU A 403 10.85 2.84 6.21
N CYS A 404 10.53 4.06 6.62
CA CYS A 404 10.23 5.19 5.71
C CYS A 404 11.41 5.70 4.88
N GLY A 405 12.66 5.38 5.24
CA GLY A 405 13.84 5.82 4.49
C GLY A 405 14.36 7.23 4.82
N CYS A 406 13.68 8.02 5.67
CA CYS A 406 14.14 9.38 6.02
C CYS A 406 15.60 9.44 6.47
N CYS A 407 16.03 8.47 7.29
CA CYS A 407 17.41 8.39 7.78
C CYS A 407 18.44 8.16 6.66
N ALA A 408 18.13 7.32 5.69
CA ALA A 408 19.00 7.06 4.53
C ALA A 408 19.01 8.24 3.56
N PHE A 409 17.84 8.87 3.33
CA PHE A 409 17.69 10.05 2.47
C PHE A 409 18.52 11.24 2.97
N GLN A 410 18.54 11.48 4.29
CA GLN A 410 19.28 12.59 4.90
C GLN A 410 20.77 12.27 5.18
N CYS A 411 21.23 11.05 4.91
CA CYS A 411 22.59 10.68 5.20
C CYS A 411 23.59 11.19 4.16
N PRO A 412 24.45 12.19 4.46
CA PRO A 412 25.45 12.68 3.50
C PRO A 412 26.56 11.67 3.19
N ALA A 413 26.69 10.64 4.04
CA ALA A 413 27.61 9.51 3.84
C ALA A 413 26.95 8.36 3.07
N HIS A 414 25.71 8.52 2.60
CA HIS A 414 24.93 7.56 1.82
C HIS A 414 24.85 6.15 2.44
N ARG A 415 24.83 6.08 3.78
CA ARG A 415 24.75 4.79 4.47
C ARG A 415 23.39 4.13 4.26
N PRO A 416 23.35 2.79 4.10
CA PRO A 416 22.10 2.06 3.80
C PRO A 416 21.24 1.83 5.06
N LEU A 417 20.98 2.90 5.82
CA LEU A 417 20.40 2.82 7.17
C LEU A 417 19.02 2.15 7.19
N VAL A 418 18.17 2.42 6.19
CA VAL A 418 16.84 1.80 6.14
C VAL A 418 16.92 0.29 5.88
N GLN A 419 17.83 -0.15 5.03
CA GLN A 419 18.07 -1.57 4.75
C GLN A 419 18.60 -2.28 6.00
N VAL A 420 19.55 -1.66 6.69
CA VAL A 420 20.07 -2.17 7.97
C VAL A 420 18.97 -2.27 9.02
N ASN A 421 18.10 -1.26 9.15
CA ASN A 421 16.97 -1.32 10.07
C ASN A 421 16.01 -2.49 9.75
N LYS A 422 15.74 -2.76 8.46
CA LYS A 422 14.93 -3.92 8.03
C LYS A 422 15.58 -5.24 8.43
N LEU A 423 16.87 -5.40 8.14
CA LEU A 423 17.64 -6.58 8.52
C LEU A 423 17.74 -6.75 10.05
N SER A 424 17.89 -5.65 10.78
CA SER A 424 17.91 -5.65 12.25
C SER A 424 16.61 -6.18 12.85
N LYS A 425 15.46 -5.83 12.29
CA LYS A 425 14.16 -6.40 12.71
C LYS A 425 14.10 -7.91 12.49
N THR A 426 14.64 -8.38 11.36
CA THR A 426 14.73 -9.83 11.08
C THR A 426 15.63 -10.52 12.10
N LEU A 427 16.82 -9.95 12.37
CA LEU A 427 17.75 -10.48 13.36
C LEU A 427 17.09 -10.60 14.75
N VAL A 428 16.38 -9.57 15.19
CA VAL A 428 15.66 -9.60 16.49
C VAL A 428 14.60 -10.69 16.50
N ARG A 429 13.78 -10.79 15.44
CA ARG A 429 12.75 -11.82 15.33
C ARG A 429 13.34 -13.24 15.38
N ASP A 430 14.42 -13.48 14.66
CA ASP A 430 15.07 -14.79 14.62
C ASP A 430 15.73 -15.13 15.97
N TYR A 431 16.29 -14.14 16.65
CA TYR A 431 16.77 -14.27 18.02
C TYR A 431 15.65 -14.64 19.00
N ASP A 432 14.53 -13.90 18.97
CA ASP A 432 13.39 -14.16 19.86
C ASP A 432 12.78 -15.55 19.62
N ASN A 433 12.64 -15.99 18.34
CA ASN A 433 12.18 -17.32 18.00
C ASN A 433 13.12 -18.40 18.57
N ARG A 434 14.44 -18.24 18.42
CA ARG A 434 15.45 -19.16 18.99
C ARG A 434 15.36 -19.23 20.51
N MET A 435 15.25 -18.08 21.16
CA MET A 435 15.13 -18.03 22.64
C MET A 435 13.85 -18.68 23.13
N LYS A 436 12.74 -18.54 22.37
CA LYS A 436 11.48 -19.23 22.67
C LYS A 436 11.64 -20.76 22.58
N THR A 437 12.21 -21.26 21.50
CA THR A 437 12.46 -22.70 21.30
C THR A 437 13.36 -23.27 22.40
N LEU A 438 14.42 -22.55 22.79
CA LEU A 438 15.30 -22.97 23.87
C LEU A 438 14.58 -23.04 25.23
N LYS A 439 13.68 -22.10 25.52
CA LYS A 439 12.87 -22.13 26.75
C LYS A 439 11.89 -23.28 26.75
N GLU A 440 11.30 -23.60 25.61
CA GLU A 440 10.37 -24.74 25.44
C GLU A 440 11.10 -26.08 25.54
N ALA A 441 12.35 -26.17 25.03
CA ALA A 441 13.18 -27.39 25.10
C ALA A 441 13.81 -27.61 26.48
N GLY A 442 13.99 -26.57 27.29
CA GLY A 442 14.52 -26.63 28.65
C GLY A 442 13.45 -26.92 29.73
N LYS A 443 12.19 -27.14 29.29
CA LYS A 443 11.10 -27.64 30.12
C LYS A 443 10.97 -29.14 29.99
#